data_10c7c560810a2cf7fb1a39b3b9f6a81c
#
_entry.id   10c7c560810a2cf7fb1a39b3b9f6a81c
#
_cell.length_a   1.000
_cell.length_b   1.000
_cell.length_c   1.000
_cell.angle_alpha   90.00
_cell.angle_beta   90.00
_cell.angle_gamma   90.00
#
_symmetry.space_group_name_H-M   'P 1'
#
loop_
_entity.id
_entity.type
_entity.pdbx_description
1 polymer ?
#
loop_
_entity_poly.entity_id
_entity_poly.type
_entity_poly.pdbx_seq_one_letter_code
_entity_poly.pdbx_strand_id
1 'polypeptide(L)'
;DVSGMTKEEAVVRLDNAIKDFNNTPFTVTLVDGTALEVGKDVVSFNVDATLKTASEPGTYPLVTTVDEERLTPYLENQPVTLSMVTPPLVEAASNLNSDVVLEMTATESEVVASITVSPTPAMRSALERMNGFEMEAGDIFSLKAFGEDFDALSTLGSSMYQLFAATPFQILERVQHETLPTGIELGYDVKVDERSNFAVQNTEQTPYALIVLEEGNAMTVQLLGKMFVGAYESRVEDVTSVPYQNIVRFSPSLTAGSSSVTQSGQTGESGKLYRVRITDTGESLELLGFDFYEPIPEIVTKSSVPLPPPEPVEPVIPTFPDETLEDDPFDDDVEDDGLNEFEEQPEQPPVHDTDPVPSEGAVG
;
A
#
# COMPACT_ATOMS: atom_id res chain seq x y z
N ASP A 1 21.53 45.18 27.07
CA ASP A 1 22.88 45.67 26.93
C ASP A 1 23.62 45.58 28.28
N VAL A 2 24.80 45.00 28.24
CA VAL A 2 25.71 44.80 29.41
C VAL A 2 27.04 45.51 29.21
N SER A 3 27.13 46.42 28.25
CA SER A 3 28.36 47.18 27.95
C SER A 3 28.80 48.01 29.12
N GLY A 4 30.10 47.92 29.49
CA GLY A 4 30.69 48.69 30.58
C GLY A 4 30.36 48.19 31.99
N MET A 5 29.64 47.06 32.13
CA MET A 5 29.33 46.41 33.41
C MET A 5 30.47 45.50 33.87
N THR A 6 30.59 45.32 35.19
CA THR A 6 31.38 44.21 35.71
C THR A 6 30.72 42.88 35.38
N LYS A 7 31.46 41.75 35.53
CA LYS A 7 30.91 40.43 35.29
C LYS A 7 29.70 40.15 36.18
N GLU A 8 29.79 40.52 37.45
CA GLU A 8 28.75 40.34 38.47
C GLU A 8 27.48 41.14 38.10
N GLU A 9 27.65 42.39 37.67
CA GLU A 9 26.55 43.26 37.23
C GLU A 9 25.91 42.71 35.94
N ALA A 10 26.72 42.19 35.00
CA ALA A 10 26.24 41.57 33.76
C ALA A 10 25.41 40.30 34.04
N VAL A 11 25.86 39.44 34.97
CA VAL A 11 25.10 38.26 35.41
C VAL A 11 23.73 38.66 35.91
N VAL A 12 23.67 39.59 36.87
CA VAL A 12 22.41 40.08 37.48
C VAL A 12 21.48 40.66 36.39
N ARG A 13 22.03 41.39 35.42
CA ARG A 13 21.26 42.01 34.34
C ARG A 13 20.67 40.95 33.39
N LEU A 14 21.46 39.92 33.05
CA LEU A 14 21.01 38.83 32.20
C LEU A 14 19.99 37.93 32.91
N ASP A 15 20.21 37.59 34.18
CA ASP A 15 19.25 36.81 34.98
C ASP A 15 17.89 37.51 35.09
N ASN A 16 17.87 38.83 35.27
CA ASN A 16 16.63 39.58 35.27
C ASN A 16 15.93 39.58 33.91
N ALA A 17 16.69 39.73 32.81
CA ALA A 17 16.13 39.66 31.46
C ALA A 17 15.55 38.27 31.14
N ILE A 18 16.25 37.20 31.54
CA ILE A 18 15.77 35.83 31.40
C ILE A 18 14.51 35.62 32.25
N LYS A 19 14.48 36.13 33.49
CA LYS A 19 13.30 36.03 34.31
C LYS A 19 12.08 36.73 33.71
N ASP A 20 12.27 37.93 33.14
CA ASP A 20 11.21 38.67 32.46
C ASP A 20 10.74 37.93 31.23
N PHE A 21 11.66 37.36 30.45
CA PHE A 21 11.36 36.52 29.28
C PHE A 21 10.55 35.27 29.63
N ASN A 22 10.82 34.64 30.76
CA ASN A 22 10.12 33.44 31.22
C ASN A 22 8.68 33.70 31.70
N ASN A 23 8.21 34.92 31.76
CA ASN A 23 6.85 35.26 32.19
C ASN A 23 5.76 35.01 31.12
N THR A 24 6.14 34.83 29.83
CA THR A 24 5.23 34.56 28.73
C THR A 24 5.63 33.26 28.02
N PRO A 25 4.69 32.42 27.56
CA PRO A 25 5.04 31.23 26.79
C PRO A 25 5.68 31.60 25.43
N PHE A 26 6.27 30.61 24.77
CA PHE A 26 6.55 30.73 23.34
C PHE A 26 5.26 30.62 22.56
N THR A 27 5.14 31.44 21.52
CA THR A 27 4.15 31.25 20.47
C THR A 27 4.86 30.61 19.25
N VAL A 28 4.68 29.32 19.07
CA VAL A 28 5.25 28.60 17.93
C VAL A 28 4.20 28.57 16.83
N THR A 29 4.44 29.30 15.76
CA THR A 29 3.56 29.27 14.57
C THR A 29 3.99 28.10 13.70
N LEU A 30 3.10 27.11 13.57
CA LEU A 30 3.31 25.92 12.73
C LEU A 30 3.23 26.28 11.24
N VAL A 31 3.64 25.37 10.40
CA VAL A 31 3.67 25.55 8.94
C VAL A 31 2.27 25.82 8.35
N ASP A 32 1.23 25.26 8.94
CA ASP A 32 -0.19 25.49 8.55
C ASP A 32 -0.78 26.80 9.09
N GLY A 33 0.04 27.62 9.76
CA GLY A 33 -0.40 28.86 10.39
C GLY A 33 -1.03 28.69 11.78
N THR A 34 -1.15 27.47 12.28
CA THR A 34 -1.64 27.20 13.64
C THR A 34 -0.64 27.70 14.68
N ALA A 35 -1.09 28.40 15.72
CA ALA A 35 -0.26 28.84 16.81
C ALA A 35 -0.31 27.82 17.97
N LEU A 36 0.86 27.36 18.39
CA LEU A 36 1.05 26.46 19.51
C LEU A 36 1.74 27.22 20.66
N GLU A 37 1.17 27.19 21.86
CA GLU A 37 1.80 27.73 23.04
C GLU A 37 2.70 26.71 23.71
N VAL A 38 4.00 27.00 23.82
CA VAL A 38 5.00 26.14 24.46
C VAL A 38 5.55 26.83 25.71
N GLY A 39 5.54 26.14 26.84
CA GLY A 39 6.05 26.67 28.10
C GLY A 39 7.54 27.01 28.04
N LYS A 40 7.98 28.03 28.80
CA LYS A 40 9.41 28.42 28.88
C LYS A 40 10.26 27.43 29.66
N ASP A 41 9.65 26.48 30.35
CA ASP A 41 10.34 25.43 31.11
C ASP A 41 11.06 24.39 30.23
N VAL A 42 10.78 24.40 28.90
CA VAL A 42 11.48 23.58 27.90
C VAL A 42 12.88 24.12 27.56
N VAL A 43 13.23 25.36 27.97
CA VAL A 43 14.54 25.95 27.68
C VAL A 43 15.30 26.24 28.93
N SER A 44 16.61 26.13 28.86
CA SER A 44 17.54 26.55 29.92
C SER A 44 18.67 27.40 29.36
N PHE A 45 19.15 28.36 30.17
CA PHE A 45 20.17 29.33 29.78
C PHE A 45 21.44 29.14 30.59
N ASN A 46 22.60 29.25 29.92
CA ASN A 46 23.89 29.21 30.56
C ASN A 46 24.57 30.60 30.48
N VAL A 47 24.26 31.47 31.45
CA VAL A 47 24.76 32.87 31.53
C VAL A 47 26.28 32.90 31.62
N ASP A 48 26.91 32.02 32.42
CA ASP A 48 28.37 31.95 32.52
C ASP A 48 29.06 31.55 31.21
N ALA A 49 28.48 30.60 30.45
CA ALA A 49 28.98 30.25 29.15
C ALA A 49 28.83 31.41 28.17
N THR A 50 27.68 32.10 28.18
CA THR A 50 27.41 33.28 27.32
C THR A 50 28.46 34.40 27.58
N LEU A 51 28.74 34.70 28.82
CA LEU A 51 29.73 35.76 29.19
C LEU A 51 31.16 35.36 28.82
N LYS A 52 31.48 34.05 28.71
CA LYS A 52 32.79 33.57 28.25
C LYS A 52 32.95 33.70 26.73
N THR A 53 31.87 33.62 25.98
CA THR A 53 31.91 33.80 24.50
C THR A 53 31.99 35.26 24.09
N ALA A 54 31.54 36.18 24.94
CA ALA A 54 31.57 37.63 24.72
C ALA A 54 32.96 38.23 25.06
N SER A 55 33.98 37.89 24.25
CA SER A 55 35.36 38.34 24.47
C SER A 55 35.68 39.73 23.87
N GLU A 56 34.85 40.23 22.94
CA GLU A 56 34.98 41.50 22.26
C GLU A 56 33.66 42.30 22.29
N PRO A 57 33.65 43.62 22.06
CA PRO A 57 32.39 44.35 21.92
C PRO A 57 31.57 43.83 20.75
N GLY A 58 30.31 43.40 21.00
CA GLY A 58 29.43 42.83 20.00
C GLY A 58 28.09 42.38 20.57
N THR A 59 27.23 41.88 19.73
CA THR A 59 25.99 41.21 20.12
C THR A 59 26.22 39.71 20.10
N TYR A 60 25.94 39.04 21.21
CA TYR A 60 26.13 37.61 21.40
C TYR A 60 24.80 36.97 21.79
N PRO A 61 24.39 35.88 21.13
CA PRO A 61 23.22 35.13 21.57
C PRO A 61 23.51 34.46 22.92
N LEU A 62 22.46 34.25 23.71
CA LEU A 62 22.56 33.49 24.94
C LEU A 62 22.82 32.00 24.63
N VAL A 63 23.74 31.40 25.36
CA VAL A 63 23.94 29.93 25.30
C VAL A 63 22.71 29.25 25.89
N THR A 64 21.93 28.60 25.04
CA THR A 64 20.62 28.02 25.35
C THR A 64 20.62 26.54 24.98
N THR A 65 19.91 25.76 25.79
CA THR A 65 19.62 24.34 25.49
C THR A 65 18.13 24.09 25.65
N VAL A 66 17.59 23.18 24.82
CA VAL A 66 16.19 22.71 24.85
C VAL A 66 16.15 21.34 25.50
N ASP A 67 15.21 21.16 26.41
CA ASP A 67 14.87 19.88 27.03
C ASP A 67 13.81 19.19 26.14
N GLU A 68 14.24 18.25 25.32
CA GLU A 68 13.39 17.54 24.37
C GLU A 68 12.33 16.68 25.05
N GLU A 69 12.63 16.12 26.24
CA GLU A 69 11.65 15.34 27.01
C GLU A 69 10.46 16.21 27.47
N ARG A 70 10.72 17.45 27.81
CA ARG A 70 9.68 18.43 28.19
C ARG A 70 8.98 19.04 27.01
N LEU A 71 9.63 19.10 25.84
CA LEU A 71 9.06 19.63 24.61
C LEU A 71 8.08 18.65 23.99
N THR A 72 8.38 17.34 24.04
CA THR A 72 7.59 16.26 23.42
C THR A 72 6.08 16.35 23.68
N PRO A 73 5.58 16.56 24.93
CA PRO A 73 4.13 16.63 25.17
C PRO A 73 3.41 17.78 24.47
N TYR A 74 4.11 18.87 24.15
CA TYR A 74 3.53 19.99 23.40
C TYR A 74 3.35 19.66 21.92
N LEU A 75 4.14 18.71 21.40
CA LEU A 75 4.12 18.32 19.98
C LEU A 75 3.24 17.10 19.70
N GLU A 76 2.71 16.46 20.75
CA GLU A 76 1.77 15.36 20.60
C GLU A 76 0.57 15.79 19.76
N ASN A 77 0.24 15.01 18.71
CA ASN A 77 -0.83 15.30 17.75
C ASN A 77 -0.64 16.59 16.92
N GLN A 78 0.57 17.11 16.84
CA GLN A 78 0.89 18.22 15.95
C GLN A 78 1.66 17.71 14.72
N PRO A 79 1.45 18.31 13.54
CA PRO A 79 2.14 17.90 12.29
C PRO A 79 3.60 18.40 12.27
N VAL A 80 4.32 18.26 13.37
CA VAL A 80 5.71 18.72 13.51
C VAL A 80 6.50 17.75 14.39
N THR A 81 7.83 17.72 14.21
CA THR A 81 8.74 16.88 14.99
C THR A 81 9.65 17.71 15.89
N LEU A 82 10.33 17.05 16.83
CA LEU A 82 11.35 17.67 17.67
C LEU A 82 12.47 18.32 16.82
N SER A 83 12.89 17.63 15.74
CA SER A 83 13.94 18.14 14.83
C SER A 83 13.54 19.43 14.11
N MET A 84 12.25 19.61 13.81
CA MET A 84 11.73 20.83 13.18
C MET A 84 11.60 22.00 14.17
N VAL A 85 11.27 21.72 15.42
CA VAL A 85 10.96 22.75 16.43
C VAL A 85 12.18 23.14 17.25
N THR A 86 13.07 22.20 17.59
CA THR A 86 14.22 22.45 18.49
C THR A 86 15.17 23.53 17.97
N PRO A 87 15.65 23.52 16.70
CA PRO A 87 16.59 24.55 16.23
C PRO A 87 16.00 25.97 16.23
N PRO A 88 14.82 26.27 15.67
CA PRO A 88 14.25 27.62 15.71
C PRO A 88 13.87 28.07 17.13
N LEU A 89 13.49 27.11 18.01
CA LEU A 89 13.22 27.40 19.40
C LEU A 89 14.51 27.81 20.16
N VAL A 90 15.63 27.14 19.93
CA VAL A 90 16.96 27.52 20.46
C VAL A 90 17.34 28.89 19.95
N GLU A 91 17.19 29.18 18.68
CA GLU A 91 17.52 30.48 18.08
C GLU A 91 16.68 31.60 18.70
N ALA A 92 15.36 31.42 18.78
CA ALA A 92 14.47 32.41 19.39
C ALA A 92 14.80 32.63 20.85
N ALA A 93 14.96 31.57 21.64
CA ALA A 93 15.32 31.66 23.05
C ALA A 93 16.68 32.33 23.25
N SER A 94 17.67 32.03 22.42
CA SER A 94 19.01 32.66 22.47
C SER A 94 18.96 34.17 22.28
N ASN A 95 17.96 34.67 21.59
CA ASN A 95 17.70 36.08 21.35
C ASN A 95 16.61 36.69 22.27
N LEU A 96 16.13 35.93 23.26
CA LEU A 96 15.00 36.28 24.15
C LEU A 96 13.73 36.67 23.34
N ASN A 97 13.50 36.02 22.22
CA ASN A 97 12.30 36.12 21.41
C ASN A 97 11.29 35.03 21.80
N SER A 98 10.03 35.42 22.01
CA SER A 98 8.97 34.48 22.36
C SER A 98 8.22 33.98 21.11
N ASP A 99 8.36 34.65 19.99
CA ASP A 99 7.72 34.28 18.73
C ASP A 99 8.66 33.38 17.92
N VAL A 100 8.24 32.17 17.71
CA VAL A 100 8.93 31.17 16.89
C VAL A 100 8.06 30.89 15.68
N VAL A 101 8.56 31.18 14.50
CA VAL A 101 7.91 30.80 13.25
C VAL A 101 8.67 29.60 12.72
N LEU A 102 7.98 28.48 12.56
CA LEU A 102 8.57 27.34 11.88
C LEU A 102 8.55 27.67 10.39
N GLU A 103 9.64 28.26 9.94
CA GLU A 103 9.94 28.29 8.53
C GLU A 103 10.53 26.92 8.19
N MET A 104 9.77 26.10 7.46
CA MET A 104 10.49 25.11 6.66
C MET A 104 11.32 25.92 5.69
N THR A 105 12.60 25.65 5.66
CA THR A 105 13.52 26.27 4.69
C THR A 105 13.15 25.82 3.29
N ALA A 106 12.04 26.26 2.82
CA ALA A 106 11.56 26.47 1.45
C ALA A 106 10.06 26.74 1.50
N THR A 107 9.66 27.97 1.20
CA THR A 107 8.44 28.32 0.51
C THR A 107 7.31 27.27 0.60
N GLU A 108 6.30 27.54 1.45
CA GLU A 108 4.97 26.92 1.38
C GLU A 108 4.99 25.39 1.35
N SER A 109 5.21 24.76 2.51
CA SER A 109 5.04 23.30 2.61
C SER A 109 3.58 22.96 2.73
N GLU A 110 3.08 22.30 1.70
CA GLU A 110 1.75 21.73 1.64
C GLU A 110 1.82 20.20 1.73
N VAL A 111 0.71 19.57 2.09
CA VAL A 111 0.58 18.11 1.95
C VAL A 111 0.44 17.79 0.47
N VAL A 112 1.50 17.23 -0.12
CA VAL A 112 1.54 16.92 -1.56
C VAL A 112 1.09 15.50 -1.87
N ALA A 113 1.16 14.60 -0.88
CA ALA A 113 0.59 13.24 -0.95
C ALA A 113 0.31 12.72 0.46
N SER A 114 -0.65 11.82 0.61
CA SER A 114 -0.97 11.19 1.88
C SER A 114 -1.50 9.77 1.71
N ILE A 115 -1.26 8.91 2.72
CA ILE A 115 -1.82 7.57 2.81
C ILE A 115 -2.17 7.24 4.26
N THR A 116 -3.33 6.63 4.47
CA THR A 116 -3.74 6.17 5.81
C THR A 116 -3.60 4.66 5.89
N VAL A 117 -2.99 4.19 6.97
CA VAL A 117 -2.72 2.79 7.24
C VAL A 117 -3.31 2.37 8.59
N SER A 118 -3.70 1.10 8.71
CA SER A 118 -4.08 0.47 9.98
C SER A 118 -2.90 -0.39 10.45
N PRO A 119 -1.95 0.15 11.23
CA PRO A 119 -0.68 -0.50 11.48
C PRO A 119 -0.79 -1.64 12.49
N THR A 120 -0.03 -2.71 12.27
CA THR A 120 0.36 -3.66 13.32
C THR A 120 1.34 -2.97 14.29
N PRO A 121 1.60 -3.56 15.49
CA PRO A 121 2.60 -2.97 16.40
C PRO A 121 3.99 -2.80 15.79
N ALA A 122 4.43 -3.75 14.95
CA ALA A 122 5.72 -3.65 14.26
C ALA A 122 5.75 -2.54 13.20
N MET A 123 4.66 -2.38 12.42
CA MET A 123 4.50 -1.28 11.47
C MET A 123 4.45 0.08 12.20
N ARG A 124 3.77 0.17 13.35
CA ARG A 124 3.72 1.39 14.16
C ARG A 124 5.12 1.86 14.54
N SER A 125 5.96 0.95 15.05
CA SER A 125 7.34 1.28 15.40
C SER A 125 8.18 1.77 14.20
N ALA A 126 7.94 1.25 13.00
CA ALA A 126 8.59 1.74 11.79
C ALA A 126 8.08 3.13 11.39
N LEU A 127 6.77 3.37 11.46
CA LEU A 127 6.14 4.65 11.19
C LEU A 127 6.60 5.75 12.17
N GLU A 128 6.72 5.45 13.46
CA GLU A 128 7.25 6.37 14.46
C GLU A 128 8.69 6.82 14.15
N ARG A 129 9.55 5.89 13.67
CA ARG A 129 10.91 6.23 13.25
C ARG A 129 10.95 7.00 11.92
N MET A 130 9.93 6.85 11.09
CA MET A 130 9.81 7.54 9.82
C MET A 130 9.30 8.97 9.99
N ASN A 131 8.64 9.26 11.13
CA ASN A 131 8.11 10.58 11.41
C ASN A 131 9.23 11.63 11.49
N GLY A 132 9.13 12.68 10.66
CA GLY A 132 10.14 13.73 10.53
C GLY A 132 11.33 13.36 9.63
N PHE A 133 11.24 12.27 8.85
CA PHE A 133 12.29 11.96 7.89
C PHE A 133 12.28 12.97 6.74
N GLU A 134 13.36 13.69 6.59
CA GLU A 134 13.58 14.69 5.54
C GLU A 134 14.33 14.07 4.37
N MET A 135 13.94 14.47 3.16
CA MET A 135 14.54 14.08 1.88
C MET A 135 14.95 15.34 1.13
N GLU A 136 16.25 15.67 1.20
CA GLU A 136 16.83 16.73 0.39
C GLU A 136 16.78 16.38 -1.10
N ALA A 137 17.10 17.35 -1.97
CA ALA A 137 17.19 17.09 -3.40
C ALA A 137 18.22 16.00 -3.71
N GLY A 138 17.76 14.91 -4.32
CA GLY A 138 18.58 13.75 -4.67
C GLY A 138 18.69 12.68 -3.58
N ASP A 139 18.16 12.91 -2.37
CA ASP A 139 18.18 11.94 -1.29
C ASP A 139 17.30 10.71 -1.58
N ILE A 140 17.69 9.62 -0.96
CA ILE A 140 17.02 8.33 -1.13
C ILE A 140 16.33 7.92 0.18
N PHE A 141 15.02 7.74 0.11
CA PHE A 141 14.25 7.01 1.09
C PHE A 141 14.50 5.52 0.93
N SER A 142 14.84 4.84 2.02
CA SER A 142 15.06 3.39 2.07
C SER A 142 14.23 2.80 3.22
N LEU A 143 13.25 1.99 2.90
CA LEU A 143 12.30 1.47 3.90
C LEU A 143 13.00 0.59 4.96
N LYS A 144 14.04 -0.15 4.60
CA LYS A 144 14.83 -0.97 5.54
C LYS A 144 15.49 -0.15 6.65
N ALA A 145 15.68 1.15 6.47
CA ALA A 145 16.26 1.99 7.52
C ALA A 145 15.34 2.14 8.75
N PHE A 146 14.05 1.83 8.61
CA PHE A 146 13.04 2.08 9.63
C PHE A 146 12.60 0.83 10.41
N GLY A 147 13.11 -0.36 10.10
CA GLY A 147 12.71 -1.58 10.82
C GLY A 147 13.52 -2.81 10.46
N GLU A 148 13.29 -3.90 11.21
CA GLU A 148 13.91 -5.20 11.02
C GLU A 148 12.88 -6.32 10.77
N ASP A 149 11.58 -6.03 11.00
CA ASP A 149 10.49 -6.96 10.75
C ASP A 149 10.09 -6.87 9.27
N PHE A 150 10.58 -7.79 8.46
CA PHE A 150 10.41 -7.77 7.01
C PHE A 150 8.95 -7.96 6.56
N ASP A 151 8.13 -8.71 7.31
CA ASP A 151 6.71 -8.87 6.98
C ASP A 151 5.95 -7.57 7.22
N ALA A 152 6.23 -6.89 8.34
CA ALA A 152 5.68 -5.59 8.63
C ALA A 152 6.16 -4.53 7.62
N LEU A 153 7.44 -4.54 7.26
CA LEU A 153 8.01 -3.64 6.25
C LEU A 153 7.44 -3.91 4.86
N SER A 154 7.16 -5.15 4.48
CA SER A 154 6.53 -5.48 3.21
C SER A 154 5.12 -4.90 3.11
N THR A 155 4.31 -5.09 4.16
CA THR A 155 2.95 -4.53 4.22
C THR A 155 2.97 -3.00 4.21
N LEU A 156 3.86 -2.39 5.00
CA LEU A 156 4.04 -0.94 5.02
C LEU A 156 4.58 -0.43 3.68
N GLY A 157 5.50 -1.17 3.06
CA GLY A 157 6.08 -0.87 1.76
C GLY A 157 5.03 -0.76 0.66
N SER A 158 4.03 -1.63 0.66
CA SER A 158 2.91 -1.57 -0.28
C SER A 158 2.11 -0.25 -0.12
N SER A 159 1.89 0.20 1.12
CA SER A 159 1.25 1.49 1.38
C SER A 159 2.16 2.68 0.99
N MET A 160 3.45 2.60 1.30
CA MET A 160 4.41 3.64 0.91
C MET A 160 4.57 3.71 -0.62
N TYR A 161 4.46 2.58 -1.32
CA TYR A 161 4.47 2.57 -2.77
C TYR A 161 3.25 3.30 -3.35
N GLN A 162 2.05 3.12 -2.77
CA GLN A 162 0.87 3.90 -3.16
C GLN A 162 1.12 5.40 -2.97
N LEU A 163 1.69 5.81 -1.83
CA LEU A 163 2.03 7.20 -1.57
C LEU A 163 2.97 7.77 -2.65
N PHE A 164 4.10 7.11 -2.89
CA PHE A 164 5.13 7.61 -3.78
C PHE A 164 4.81 7.43 -5.27
N ALA A 165 3.95 6.45 -5.64
CA ALA A 165 3.46 6.30 -7.00
C ALA A 165 2.64 7.53 -7.46
N ALA A 166 2.02 8.25 -6.53
CA ALA A 166 1.30 9.50 -6.76
C ALA A 166 2.18 10.75 -6.59
N THR A 167 3.50 10.64 -6.82
CA THR A 167 4.47 11.74 -6.77
C THR A 167 5.42 11.66 -7.96
N PRO A 168 6.16 12.72 -8.32
CA PRO A 168 7.18 12.67 -9.37
C PRO A 168 8.46 11.92 -8.97
N PHE A 169 8.58 11.43 -7.72
CA PHE A 169 9.78 10.78 -7.21
C PHE A 169 10.11 9.50 -7.98
N GLN A 170 11.38 9.21 -8.14
CA GLN A 170 11.84 8.02 -8.84
C GLN A 170 11.81 6.80 -7.93
N ILE A 171 11.11 5.75 -8.35
CA ILE A 171 11.17 4.44 -7.70
C ILE A 171 12.48 3.77 -8.11
N LEU A 172 13.39 3.56 -7.16
CA LEU A 172 14.71 2.97 -7.44
C LEU A 172 14.71 1.45 -7.26
N GLU A 173 13.97 0.96 -6.27
CA GLU A 173 13.89 -0.47 -5.97
C GLU A 173 12.49 -0.83 -5.49
N ARG A 174 11.93 -1.85 -6.14
CA ARG A 174 10.65 -2.47 -5.77
C ARG A 174 10.64 -3.90 -6.29
N VAL A 175 10.30 -4.85 -5.44
CA VAL A 175 10.14 -6.26 -5.78
C VAL A 175 8.75 -6.71 -5.31
N GLN A 176 8.03 -7.48 -6.14
CA GLN A 176 6.77 -8.12 -5.76
C GLN A 176 6.99 -9.46 -5.06
N HIS A 177 5.99 -9.96 -4.33
CA HIS A 177 5.97 -11.34 -3.84
C HIS A 177 5.70 -12.34 -4.98
N GLU A 178 5.93 -13.62 -4.72
CA GLU A 178 5.59 -14.69 -5.68
C GLU A 178 4.07 -14.87 -5.83
N THR A 179 3.31 -14.57 -4.77
CA THR A 179 1.85 -14.57 -4.75
C THR A 179 1.37 -13.26 -4.15
N LEU A 180 0.29 -12.69 -4.68
CA LEU A 180 -0.28 -11.44 -4.16
C LEU A 180 -0.74 -11.63 -2.71
N PRO A 181 -0.18 -10.88 -1.75
CA PRO A 181 -0.58 -11.00 -0.35
C PRO A 181 -2.03 -10.55 -0.14
N THR A 182 -2.73 -11.22 0.77
CA THR A 182 -4.12 -10.86 1.09
C THR A 182 -4.21 -9.43 1.62
N GLY A 183 -5.09 -8.65 1.03
CA GLY A 183 -5.33 -7.24 1.41
C GLY A 183 -4.40 -6.24 0.74
N ILE A 184 -3.48 -6.69 -0.11
CA ILE A 184 -2.68 -5.82 -0.98
C ILE A 184 -3.36 -5.75 -2.34
N GLU A 185 -3.49 -4.54 -2.87
CA GLU A 185 -4.03 -4.30 -4.20
C GLU A 185 -2.98 -4.62 -5.27
N LEU A 186 -3.43 -5.25 -6.38
CA LEU A 186 -2.60 -5.54 -7.54
C LEU A 186 -1.90 -4.25 -8.04
N GLY A 187 -0.61 -4.35 -8.34
CA GLY A 187 0.22 -3.23 -8.76
C GLY A 187 0.97 -2.54 -7.63
N TYR A 188 0.54 -2.68 -6.37
CA TYR A 188 1.17 -2.00 -5.23
C TYR A 188 1.94 -2.93 -4.29
N ASP A 189 2.02 -4.21 -4.62
CA ASP A 189 2.73 -5.17 -3.78
C ASP A 189 4.22 -4.86 -3.69
N VAL A 190 4.74 -4.84 -2.46
CA VAL A 190 6.15 -4.63 -2.15
C VAL A 190 6.63 -5.73 -1.23
N LYS A 191 7.68 -6.44 -1.64
CA LYS A 191 8.39 -7.41 -0.85
C LYS A 191 9.67 -6.78 -0.28
N VAL A 192 9.84 -6.86 1.03
CA VAL A 192 11.08 -6.50 1.74
C VAL A 192 11.62 -7.74 2.42
N ASP A 193 12.87 -8.08 2.16
CA ASP A 193 13.59 -9.19 2.80
C ASP A 193 15.09 -8.87 2.90
N GLU A 194 15.93 -9.82 3.20
CA GLU A 194 17.39 -9.60 3.28
C GLU A 194 17.99 -9.03 1.99
N ARG A 195 17.41 -9.36 0.82
CA ARG A 195 17.90 -9.03 -0.52
C ARG A 195 17.10 -7.96 -1.23
N SER A 196 15.85 -7.76 -0.83
CA SER A 196 14.90 -6.86 -1.45
C SER A 196 14.55 -5.70 -0.53
N ASN A 197 14.35 -4.51 -1.09
CA ASN A 197 13.99 -3.30 -0.38
C ASN A 197 12.91 -2.55 -1.15
N PHE A 198 12.40 -1.49 -0.56
CA PHE A 198 11.68 -0.44 -1.24
C PHE A 198 12.47 0.86 -1.10
N ALA A 199 12.86 1.46 -2.22
CA ALA A 199 13.67 2.66 -2.24
C ALA A 199 13.15 3.67 -3.27
N VAL A 200 13.13 4.95 -2.87
CA VAL A 200 12.61 6.06 -3.67
C VAL A 200 13.57 7.24 -3.58
N GLN A 201 13.80 7.93 -4.68
CA GLN A 201 14.65 9.12 -4.72
C GLN A 201 13.81 10.38 -4.92
N ASN A 202 14.07 11.40 -4.11
CA ASN A 202 13.58 12.75 -4.36
C ASN A 202 14.28 13.32 -5.60
N THR A 203 13.56 13.43 -6.71
CA THR A 203 14.07 13.98 -7.98
C THR A 203 13.81 15.48 -8.12
N GLU A 204 13.06 16.07 -7.18
CA GLU A 204 12.80 17.51 -7.14
C GLU A 204 14.01 18.28 -6.59
N GLN A 205 14.04 19.57 -6.83
CA GLN A 205 15.13 20.46 -6.39
C GLN A 205 14.90 21.03 -4.98
N THR A 206 13.83 20.61 -4.32
CA THR A 206 13.41 21.11 -3.00
C THR A 206 13.30 19.94 -2.02
N PRO A 207 13.49 20.18 -0.71
CA PRO A 207 13.30 19.16 0.29
C PRO A 207 11.83 18.79 0.47
N TYR A 208 11.61 17.56 0.94
CA TYR A 208 10.31 17.03 1.38
C TYR A 208 10.48 16.31 2.70
N ALA A 209 9.42 16.26 3.51
CA ALA A 209 9.42 15.56 4.79
C ALA A 209 8.24 14.60 4.90
N LEU A 210 8.47 13.44 5.53
CA LEU A 210 7.42 12.51 5.92
C LEU A 210 6.95 12.83 7.33
N ILE A 211 5.68 13.12 7.48
CA ILE A 211 5.03 13.35 8.78
C ILE A 211 4.01 12.25 9.01
N VAL A 212 4.00 11.69 10.20
CA VAL A 212 3.09 10.62 10.59
C VAL A 212 2.15 11.12 11.69
N LEU A 213 0.86 11.15 11.38
CA LEU A 213 -0.20 11.56 12.30
C LEU A 213 -0.93 10.32 12.81
N GLU A 214 -1.18 10.26 14.12
CA GLU A 214 -1.97 9.20 14.71
C GLU A 214 -3.43 9.66 14.89
N GLU A 215 -4.37 8.89 14.32
CA GLU A 215 -5.81 9.12 14.43
C GLU A 215 -6.50 7.86 14.95
N GLY A 216 -6.61 7.76 16.27
CA GLY A 216 -7.21 6.58 16.91
C GLY A 216 -6.37 5.31 16.67
N ASN A 217 -6.88 4.36 15.88
CA ASN A 217 -6.15 3.12 15.57
C ASN A 217 -5.47 3.15 14.19
N ALA A 218 -5.63 4.22 13.45
CA ALA A 218 -5.00 4.44 12.15
C ALA A 218 -3.84 5.42 12.27
N MET A 219 -2.90 5.36 11.30
CA MET A 219 -1.82 6.34 11.16
C MET A 219 -1.83 6.87 9.72
N THR A 220 -1.78 8.19 9.58
CA THR A 220 -1.72 8.85 8.27
C THR A 220 -0.30 9.34 8.03
N VAL A 221 0.32 8.83 6.96
CA VAL A 221 1.60 9.31 6.48
C VAL A 221 1.36 10.42 5.47
N GLN A 222 1.91 11.59 5.71
CA GLN A 222 1.84 12.74 4.82
C GLN A 222 3.24 13.06 4.28
N LEU A 223 3.32 13.33 3.00
CA LEU A 223 4.50 13.92 2.37
C LEU A 223 4.28 15.43 2.29
N LEU A 224 5.08 16.20 3.02
CA LEU A 224 5.05 17.65 3.04
C LEU A 224 6.17 18.21 2.17
N GLY A 225 5.88 19.27 1.45
CA GLY A 225 6.88 19.97 0.64
C GLY A 225 6.23 20.94 -0.33
N LYS A 226 7.01 21.42 -1.27
CA LYS A 226 6.52 22.31 -2.34
C LYS A 226 5.58 21.54 -3.26
N MET A 227 4.46 22.15 -3.63
CA MET A 227 3.54 21.58 -4.62
C MET A 227 4.23 21.22 -5.93
N PHE A 228 3.91 20.04 -6.45
CA PHE A 228 4.43 19.58 -7.72
C PHE A 228 3.87 20.37 -8.91
N VAL A 229 4.60 20.39 -10.00
CA VAL A 229 4.09 20.98 -11.25
C VAL A 229 3.13 19.98 -11.91
N GLY A 230 1.84 20.18 -11.70
CA GLY A 230 0.75 19.27 -12.08
C GLY A 230 0.33 18.36 -10.93
N ALA A 231 -0.84 17.76 -11.06
CA ALA A 231 -1.31 16.74 -10.13
C ALA A 231 -0.75 15.38 -10.54
N TYR A 232 -0.49 14.54 -9.54
CA TYR A 232 -0.02 13.16 -9.74
C TYR A 232 -1.00 12.20 -9.08
N GLU A 233 -1.30 11.13 -9.77
CA GLU A 233 -2.03 9.97 -9.25
C GLU A 233 -1.44 8.68 -9.76
N SER A 234 -1.82 7.56 -9.18
CA SER A 234 -1.44 6.24 -9.67
C SER A 234 -2.68 5.46 -10.11
N ARG A 235 -2.52 4.66 -11.17
CA ARG A 235 -3.62 3.89 -11.76
C ARG A 235 -3.13 2.53 -12.21
N VAL A 236 -3.87 1.49 -11.83
CA VAL A 236 -3.64 0.13 -12.32
C VAL A 236 -4.48 -0.10 -13.57
N GLU A 237 -3.82 -0.49 -14.65
CA GLU A 237 -4.47 -0.77 -15.95
C GLU A 237 -4.08 -2.17 -16.45
N ASP A 238 -4.72 -2.61 -17.54
CA ASP A 238 -4.48 -3.91 -18.19
C ASP A 238 -4.59 -5.11 -17.23
N VAL A 239 -5.52 -5.04 -16.28
CA VAL A 239 -5.75 -6.12 -15.33
C VAL A 239 -6.28 -7.36 -16.07
N THR A 240 -5.57 -8.47 -15.94
CA THR A 240 -5.91 -9.73 -16.57
C THR A 240 -5.89 -10.87 -15.56
N SER A 241 -6.93 -11.70 -15.59
CA SER A 241 -7.01 -12.93 -14.81
C SER A 241 -6.51 -14.11 -15.65
N VAL A 242 -5.58 -14.88 -15.13
CA VAL A 242 -4.97 -16.03 -15.80
C VAL A 242 -5.52 -17.32 -15.17
N PRO A 243 -6.35 -18.11 -15.88
CA PRO A 243 -6.94 -19.31 -15.31
C PRO A 243 -5.87 -20.36 -14.97
N TYR A 244 -6.08 -21.07 -13.89
CA TYR A 244 -5.22 -22.20 -13.51
C TYR A 244 -5.52 -23.44 -14.38
N GLN A 245 -4.54 -24.33 -14.46
CA GLN A 245 -4.66 -25.62 -15.13
C GLN A 245 -5.09 -26.71 -14.14
N ASN A 246 -5.85 -27.69 -14.64
CA ASN A 246 -6.22 -28.88 -13.89
C ASN A 246 -5.24 -30.03 -14.22
N ILE A 247 -4.52 -30.50 -13.20
CA ILE A 247 -3.59 -31.62 -13.30
C ILE A 247 -4.22 -32.85 -12.65
N VAL A 248 -4.39 -33.92 -13.43
CA VAL A 248 -4.86 -35.20 -12.91
C VAL A 248 -3.67 -36.11 -12.66
N ARG A 249 -3.53 -36.58 -11.41
CA ARG A 249 -2.58 -37.62 -11.01
C ARG A 249 -3.34 -38.91 -10.69
N PHE A 250 -2.71 -40.07 -10.91
CA PHE A 250 -3.28 -41.35 -10.57
C PHE A 250 -2.53 -42.00 -9.43
N SER A 251 -3.26 -42.60 -8.47
CA SER A 251 -2.69 -43.28 -7.31
C SER A 251 -3.38 -44.63 -7.07
N PRO A 252 -2.61 -45.70 -6.86
CA PRO A 252 -3.16 -47.01 -6.48
C PRO A 252 -3.60 -47.07 -5.01
N SER A 253 -3.28 -46.06 -4.20
CA SER A 253 -3.65 -46.00 -2.78
C SER A 253 -5.09 -45.52 -2.53
N LEU A 254 -5.75 -44.98 -3.57
CA LEU A 254 -7.15 -44.59 -3.48
C LEU A 254 -8.08 -45.74 -3.86
N THR A 255 -9.23 -45.81 -3.20
CA THR A 255 -10.30 -46.77 -3.50
C THR A 255 -10.75 -46.60 -4.96
N ALA A 256 -11.07 -47.70 -5.61
CA ALA A 256 -11.57 -47.70 -6.99
C ALA A 256 -12.68 -46.66 -7.21
N GLY A 257 -12.55 -45.83 -8.24
CA GLY A 257 -13.49 -44.76 -8.57
C GLY A 257 -13.46 -43.52 -7.71
N SER A 258 -12.62 -43.48 -6.66
CA SER A 258 -12.49 -42.29 -5.81
C SER A 258 -11.52 -41.24 -6.38
N SER A 259 -11.73 -39.98 -5.98
CA SER A 259 -10.83 -38.87 -6.29
C SER A 259 -10.71 -37.92 -5.09
N SER A 260 -9.58 -37.26 -4.98
CA SER A 260 -9.31 -36.28 -3.94
C SER A 260 -8.57 -35.08 -4.56
N VAL A 261 -8.97 -33.85 -4.20
CA VAL A 261 -8.22 -32.64 -4.52
C VAL A 261 -7.05 -32.55 -3.54
N THR A 262 -5.84 -32.69 -4.04
CA THR A 262 -4.60 -32.65 -3.23
C THR A 262 -3.96 -31.26 -3.22
N GLN A 263 -4.33 -30.41 -4.18
CA GLN A 263 -3.96 -28.99 -4.25
C GLN A 263 -5.12 -28.23 -4.89
N SER A 264 -5.63 -27.22 -4.22
CA SER A 264 -6.64 -26.32 -4.80
C SER A 264 -5.99 -25.40 -5.85
N GLY A 265 -6.68 -25.20 -6.97
CA GLY A 265 -6.27 -24.25 -7.99
C GLY A 265 -6.47 -22.81 -7.51
N GLN A 266 -5.56 -21.94 -7.92
CA GLN A 266 -5.68 -20.49 -7.73
C GLN A 266 -5.42 -19.78 -9.05
N THR A 267 -6.33 -18.89 -9.42
CA THR A 267 -6.19 -18.06 -10.62
C THR A 267 -5.03 -17.08 -10.43
N GLY A 268 -4.20 -16.95 -11.46
CA GLY A 268 -3.17 -15.94 -11.53
C GLY A 268 -3.75 -14.59 -11.94
N GLU A 269 -3.00 -13.53 -11.68
CA GLU A 269 -3.40 -12.16 -12.00
C GLU A 269 -2.21 -11.36 -12.53
N SER A 270 -2.48 -10.42 -13.43
CA SER A 270 -1.48 -9.46 -13.88
C SER A 270 -2.09 -8.08 -14.05
N GLY A 271 -1.25 -7.05 -13.91
CA GLY A 271 -1.65 -5.67 -14.09
C GLY A 271 -0.44 -4.75 -14.24
N LYS A 272 -0.67 -3.57 -14.80
CA LYS A 272 0.34 -2.53 -14.96
C LYS A 272 0.00 -1.34 -14.08
N LEU A 273 0.95 -0.88 -13.28
CA LEU A 273 0.81 0.34 -12.51
C LEU A 273 1.40 1.50 -13.30
N TYR A 274 0.59 2.51 -13.54
CA TYR A 274 1.01 3.76 -14.15
C TYR A 274 0.96 4.90 -13.14
N ARG A 275 1.94 5.78 -13.22
CA ARG A 275 1.87 7.14 -12.72
C ARG A 275 1.19 8.00 -13.78
N VAL A 276 0.18 8.76 -13.38
CA VAL A 276 -0.53 9.69 -14.24
C VAL A 276 -0.19 11.10 -13.79
N ARG A 277 0.43 11.88 -14.65
CA ARG A 277 0.65 13.30 -14.44
C ARG A 277 -0.44 14.07 -15.18
N ILE A 278 -1.17 14.90 -14.45
CA ILE A 278 -2.27 15.72 -14.95
C ILE A 278 -1.82 17.17 -14.98
N THR A 279 -1.92 17.80 -16.15
CA THR A 279 -1.59 19.22 -16.38
C THR A 279 -2.70 19.90 -17.17
N ASP A 280 -2.66 21.20 -17.28
CA ASP A 280 -3.63 21.97 -18.10
C ASP A 280 -3.64 21.54 -19.58
N THR A 281 -2.58 20.89 -20.05
CA THR A 281 -2.43 20.41 -21.43
C THR A 281 -2.87 18.96 -21.63
N GLY A 282 -3.20 18.24 -20.57
CA GLY A 282 -3.66 16.85 -20.61
C GLY A 282 -2.93 15.92 -19.65
N GLU A 283 -3.21 14.61 -19.78
CA GLU A 283 -2.61 13.54 -19.01
C GLU A 283 -1.38 12.97 -19.72
N SER A 284 -0.38 12.57 -18.94
CA SER A 284 0.74 11.74 -19.40
C SER A 284 0.92 10.55 -18.47
N LEU A 285 1.16 9.36 -19.06
CA LEU A 285 1.31 8.11 -18.32
C LEU A 285 2.78 7.68 -18.32
N GLU A 286 3.27 7.28 -17.16
CA GLU A 286 4.56 6.64 -16.95
C GLU A 286 4.35 5.25 -16.36
N LEU A 287 4.85 4.20 -16.99
CA LEU A 287 4.78 2.84 -16.47
C LEU A 287 5.74 2.70 -15.28
N LEU A 288 5.21 2.50 -14.08
CA LEU A 288 6.00 2.26 -12.86
C LEU A 288 6.33 0.78 -12.65
N GLY A 289 5.43 -0.13 -13.04
CA GLY A 289 5.64 -1.56 -12.86
C GLY A 289 4.63 -2.42 -13.61
N PHE A 290 5.01 -3.67 -13.81
CA PHE A 290 4.13 -4.73 -14.30
C PHE A 290 4.19 -5.88 -13.29
N ASP A 291 3.05 -6.22 -12.71
CA ASP A 291 2.93 -7.32 -11.78
C ASP A 291 2.31 -8.52 -12.49
N PHE A 292 2.90 -9.67 -12.23
CA PHE A 292 2.39 -10.95 -12.70
C PHE A 292 2.50 -11.99 -11.58
N TYR A 293 1.38 -12.57 -11.21
CA TYR A 293 1.27 -13.67 -10.24
C TYR A 293 0.86 -14.92 -10.99
N GLU A 294 1.71 -15.94 -10.94
CA GLU A 294 1.47 -17.20 -11.66
C GLU A 294 0.24 -17.92 -11.08
N PRO A 295 -0.60 -18.53 -11.95
CA PRO A 295 -1.69 -19.37 -11.48
C PRO A 295 -1.15 -20.63 -10.83
N ILE A 296 -1.75 -21.05 -9.72
CA ILE A 296 -1.43 -22.30 -9.04
C ILE A 296 -2.37 -23.38 -9.60
N PRO A 297 -1.85 -24.47 -10.19
CA PRO A 297 -2.71 -25.51 -10.78
C PRO A 297 -3.49 -26.27 -9.71
N GLU A 298 -4.73 -26.66 -10.03
CA GLU A 298 -5.47 -27.65 -9.27
C GLU A 298 -4.89 -29.04 -9.53
N ILE A 299 -4.61 -29.80 -8.47
CA ILE A 299 -4.15 -31.18 -8.57
C ILE A 299 -5.23 -32.10 -8.00
N VAL A 300 -5.85 -32.89 -8.88
CA VAL A 300 -6.83 -33.91 -8.52
C VAL A 300 -6.16 -35.28 -8.62
N THR A 301 -6.08 -36.00 -7.51
CA THR A 301 -5.60 -37.38 -7.48
C THR A 301 -6.79 -38.32 -7.63
N LYS A 302 -6.79 -39.16 -8.67
CA LYS A 302 -7.80 -40.18 -8.96
C LYS A 302 -7.26 -41.56 -8.65
N SER A 303 -8.14 -42.50 -8.33
CA SER A 303 -7.76 -43.90 -8.19
C SER A 303 -7.28 -44.47 -9.55
N SER A 304 -6.14 -45.19 -9.50
CA SER A 304 -5.72 -46.05 -10.64
C SER A 304 -6.26 -47.46 -10.53
N VAL A 305 -6.99 -47.81 -9.48
CA VAL A 305 -7.62 -49.10 -9.28
C VAL A 305 -8.86 -49.21 -10.21
N PRO A 306 -8.93 -50.22 -11.11
CA PRO A 306 -10.07 -50.37 -11.98
C PRO A 306 -11.37 -50.57 -11.20
N LEU A 307 -12.45 -50.01 -11.71
CA LEU A 307 -13.78 -50.31 -11.17
C LEU A 307 -14.08 -51.78 -11.33
N PRO A 308 -14.71 -52.45 -10.36
CA PRO A 308 -15.20 -53.81 -10.55
C PRO A 308 -16.17 -53.83 -11.74
N PRO A 309 -16.19 -54.93 -12.51
CA PRO A 309 -17.16 -55.07 -13.61
C PRO A 309 -18.60 -54.89 -13.04
N PRO A 310 -19.47 -54.23 -13.79
CA PRO A 310 -20.86 -54.13 -13.37
C PRO A 310 -21.43 -55.54 -13.14
N GLU A 311 -22.13 -55.76 -12.05
CA GLU A 311 -22.80 -57.01 -11.79
C GLU A 311 -23.73 -57.31 -12.97
N PRO A 312 -23.75 -58.61 -13.48
CA PRO A 312 -24.68 -58.97 -14.53
C PRO A 312 -26.11 -58.66 -14.06
N VAL A 313 -26.75 -57.73 -14.73
CA VAL A 313 -28.20 -57.54 -14.54
C VAL A 313 -28.89 -58.82 -14.96
N GLU A 314 -29.45 -59.58 -14.02
CA GLU A 314 -30.31 -60.67 -14.35
C GLU A 314 -31.43 -60.13 -15.27
N PRO A 315 -31.72 -60.82 -16.39
CA PRO A 315 -32.78 -60.38 -17.26
C PRO A 315 -34.11 -60.43 -16.47
N VAL A 316 -34.71 -59.27 -16.35
CA VAL A 316 -36.07 -59.16 -15.79
C VAL A 316 -36.98 -59.90 -16.78
N ILE A 317 -37.34 -61.13 -16.50
CA ILE A 317 -38.34 -61.86 -17.27
C ILE A 317 -39.68 -61.13 -17.01
N PRO A 318 -40.31 -60.57 -18.02
CA PRO A 318 -41.61 -59.94 -17.82
C PRO A 318 -42.60 -61.04 -17.38
N THR A 319 -43.06 -60.97 -16.12
CA THR A 319 -44.23 -61.74 -15.68
C THR A 319 -45.45 -61.15 -16.34
N PHE A 320 -45.92 -61.83 -17.36
CA PHE A 320 -47.24 -61.56 -17.90
C PHE A 320 -48.26 -61.96 -16.82
N PRO A 321 -49.24 -61.09 -16.54
CA PRO A 321 -50.37 -61.52 -15.67
C PRO A 321 -51.09 -62.67 -16.35
N ASP A 322 -51.35 -63.73 -15.56
CA ASP A 322 -52.17 -64.90 -15.95
C ASP A 322 -53.59 -64.37 -16.18
N GLU A 323 -53.94 -64.14 -17.46
CA GLU A 323 -55.35 -63.90 -17.83
C GLU A 323 -56.11 -65.19 -17.74
N THR A 324 -56.87 -65.35 -16.67
CA THR A 324 -57.92 -66.33 -16.59
C THR A 324 -58.93 -66.07 -17.69
N LEU A 325 -58.99 -67.04 -18.63
CA LEU A 325 -60.02 -67.10 -19.65
C LEU A 325 -61.39 -67.24 -18.98
N GLU A 326 -62.20 -66.19 -19.04
CA GLU A 326 -63.65 -66.33 -18.90
C GLU A 326 -64.21 -66.35 -20.35
N ASP A 327 -64.85 -67.48 -20.66
CA ASP A 327 -65.68 -67.70 -21.87
C ASP A 327 -66.84 -66.73 -21.85
N ASP A 328 -67.04 -66.02 -22.98
CA ASP A 328 -68.37 -65.60 -23.38
C ASP A 328 -68.48 -65.47 -24.90
N PRO A 329 -69.58 -65.91 -25.53
CA PRO A 329 -69.69 -66.17 -26.90
C PRO A 329 -70.37 -65.06 -27.70
N PHE A 330 -69.99 -65.02 -28.97
CA PHE A 330 -70.71 -64.46 -30.16
C PHE A 330 -71.16 -62.98 -30.09
N ASP A 331 -70.65 -62.19 -31.01
CA ASP A 331 -71.47 -61.65 -32.07
C ASP A 331 -70.63 -61.19 -33.31
N ASP A 332 -71.14 -61.50 -34.45
CA ASP A 332 -70.69 -61.06 -35.81
C ASP A 332 -70.92 -59.54 -35.92
N ASP A 333 -70.01 -58.82 -36.58
CA ASP A 333 -70.33 -58.08 -37.85
C ASP A 333 -69.12 -57.24 -38.28
N VAL A 334 -68.64 -57.52 -39.42
CA VAL A 334 -68.14 -56.80 -40.61
C VAL A 334 -68.06 -55.23 -40.44
N GLU A 335 -66.91 -54.66 -40.74
CA GLU A 335 -66.64 -53.89 -41.97
C GLU A 335 -65.21 -53.35 -41.99
N ASP A 336 -64.67 -53.54 -43.14
CA ASP A 336 -63.51 -52.97 -43.84
C ASP A 336 -63.37 -51.45 -43.73
N ASP A 337 -62.15 -50.92 -43.54
CA ASP A 337 -61.56 -49.92 -44.40
C ASP A 337 -60.32 -49.23 -43.68
N GLY A 338 -59.31 -49.03 -44.45
CA GLY A 338 -58.42 -47.91 -44.35
C GLY A 338 -56.96 -48.16 -44.04
N LEU A 339 -56.21 -48.44 -45.01
CA LEU A 339 -54.80 -48.23 -45.19
C LEU A 339 -54.38 -46.85 -44.67
N ASN A 340 -53.36 -46.80 -43.80
CA ASN A 340 -52.50 -45.63 -43.73
C ASN A 340 -51.05 -46.08 -43.59
N GLU A 341 -50.33 -45.78 -44.60
CA GLU A 341 -48.88 -45.84 -44.74
C GLU A 341 -48.23 -44.94 -43.76
N PHE A 342 -47.25 -45.43 -42.95
CA PHE A 342 -46.29 -44.63 -42.31
C PHE A 342 -45.03 -44.56 -43.14
N GLU A 343 -44.79 -43.38 -43.71
CA GLU A 343 -43.51 -42.97 -44.32
C GLU A 343 -42.41 -42.92 -43.32
N GLU A 344 -41.36 -43.70 -43.52
CA GLU A 344 -40.05 -43.50 -42.85
C GLU A 344 -39.39 -42.25 -43.44
N GLN A 345 -39.08 -41.27 -42.57
CA GLN A 345 -38.16 -40.21 -42.93
C GLN A 345 -36.73 -40.60 -42.57
N PRO A 346 -35.76 -40.41 -43.49
CA PRO A 346 -34.35 -40.68 -43.21
C PRO A 346 -33.70 -39.63 -42.40
N GLU A 347 -32.90 -40.06 -41.38
CA GLU A 347 -32.02 -39.22 -40.59
C GLU A 347 -30.95 -38.57 -41.48
N GLN A 348 -30.78 -37.25 -41.32
CA GLN A 348 -29.70 -36.48 -41.94
C GLN A 348 -28.44 -36.55 -41.06
N PRO A 349 -27.24 -36.71 -41.66
CA PRO A 349 -25.97 -36.65 -40.91
C PRO A 349 -25.59 -35.21 -40.55
N PRO A 350 -24.79 -35.01 -39.49
CA PRO A 350 -24.41 -33.68 -39.00
C PRO A 350 -23.47 -32.96 -39.98
N VAL A 351 -23.78 -31.70 -40.20
CA VAL A 351 -23.01 -30.77 -41.05
C VAL A 351 -21.74 -30.35 -40.31
N HIS A 352 -20.58 -30.59 -40.91
CA HIS A 352 -19.30 -30.02 -40.51
C HIS A 352 -19.25 -28.55 -40.99
N ASP A 353 -19.23 -27.62 -40.05
CA ASP A 353 -18.86 -26.22 -40.30
C ASP A 353 -17.33 -26.13 -40.46
N THR A 354 -16.91 -25.82 -41.67
CA THR A 354 -15.52 -25.43 -41.97
C THR A 354 -15.45 -23.93 -42.04
N ASP A 355 -14.77 -23.34 -41.05
CA ASP A 355 -14.37 -21.94 -41.05
C ASP A 355 -13.40 -21.61 -42.20
N PRO A 356 -13.54 -20.47 -42.87
CA PRO A 356 -12.64 -20.05 -43.93
C PRO A 356 -11.36 -19.41 -43.35
N VAL A 357 -10.23 -19.89 -43.84
CA VAL A 357 -8.88 -19.32 -43.67
C VAL A 357 -8.83 -17.94 -44.37
N PRO A 358 -8.34 -16.87 -43.71
CA PRO A 358 -8.05 -15.61 -44.39
C PRO A 358 -6.72 -15.70 -45.12
N SER A 359 -6.78 -15.40 -46.43
CA SER A 359 -5.67 -15.28 -47.36
C SER A 359 -4.72 -14.12 -46.99
N GLU A 360 -3.42 -14.41 -47.08
CA GLU A 360 -2.35 -13.42 -47.15
C GLU A 360 -2.59 -12.42 -48.31
N GLY A 361 -2.44 -11.15 -47.99
CA GLY A 361 -2.34 -10.05 -48.95
C GLY A 361 -1.04 -9.30 -48.73
N ALA A 362 -0.15 -9.39 -49.65
CA ALA A 362 1.17 -8.80 -49.68
C ALA A 362 1.15 -7.33 -50.11
N VAL A 363 2.19 -6.61 -49.63
CA VAL A 363 2.90 -5.47 -50.27
C VAL A 363 2.26 -4.06 -50.18
N GLY A 364 3.06 -3.16 -49.61
CA GLY A 364 3.00 -1.71 -49.72
C GLY A 364 3.90 -1.05 -48.68
#